data_ec466ed6ce0fc16571b321b812660c70
#
_entry.id   ec466ed6ce0fc16571b321b812660c70
#
_cell.length_a   1.000
_cell.length_b   1.000
_cell.length_c   1.000
_cell.angle_alpha   90.00
_cell.angle_beta   90.00
_cell.angle_gamma   90.00
#
_symmetry.space_group_name_H-M   'P 1'
#
loop_
_entity.id
_entity.type
_entity.pdbx_description
1 polymer ?
#
loop_
_entity_poly.entity_id
_entity_poly.type
_entity_poly.pdbx_seq_one_letter_code
_entity_poly.pdbx_strand_id
1 'polypeptide(L)'
;VDAHARNLVLFDIDGTLLRTEGVGVAAMLRAFSRLHGERGFSFEGVEIAGALDGLLFARMMAQHGLPADEATHAEFQKIYADELARALTPSVVRRMPGTVELVGALRDAGAAVGLLTGNYEHTAHLKITVAGFDRTHFPFGAFGADGPSRRHLTPVALERAAAYLGRAFDPARVTIIGDTPHDIDCAKAHGCRALGVGTGPYSPERLLAAGADLAVANLADLPGMRGWILG
;
A
#
# COMPACT_ATOMS: atom_id res chain seq x y z
N VAL A 1 18.84 0.02 -10.60
CA VAL A 1 18.23 1.33 -10.24
C VAL A 1 19.34 2.36 -10.38
N ASP A 2 19.08 3.39 -11.19
CA ASP A 2 20.07 4.43 -11.44
C ASP A 2 20.29 5.25 -10.15
N ALA A 3 21.57 5.32 -9.69
CA ALA A 3 21.96 6.17 -8.56
C ALA A 3 21.66 7.67 -8.82
N HIS A 4 21.27 8.03 -10.04
CA HIS A 4 20.90 9.38 -10.45
C HIS A 4 19.38 9.61 -10.55
N ALA A 5 18.53 8.67 -10.08
CA ALA A 5 17.08 8.81 -10.11
C ALA A 5 16.64 10.16 -9.49
N ARG A 6 16.03 11.07 -10.26
CA ARG A 6 15.59 12.38 -9.75
C ARG A 6 14.23 12.32 -9.08
N ASN A 7 13.38 11.39 -9.48
CA ASN A 7 12.02 11.20 -8.98
C ASN A 7 11.91 9.89 -8.20
N LEU A 8 11.14 9.93 -7.12
CA LEU A 8 10.73 8.77 -6.34
C LEU A 8 9.22 8.58 -6.48
N VAL A 9 8.79 7.36 -6.75
CA VAL A 9 7.36 7.02 -6.86
C VAL A 9 7.04 5.90 -5.87
N LEU A 10 6.12 6.18 -4.95
CA LEU A 10 5.65 5.24 -3.95
C LEU A 10 4.21 4.82 -4.27
N PHE A 11 3.99 3.53 -4.42
CA PHE A 11 2.67 2.97 -4.73
C PHE A 11 2.03 2.35 -3.50
N ASP A 12 0.75 2.65 -3.27
CA ASP A 12 -0.11 1.75 -2.50
C ASP A 12 -0.43 0.48 -3.30
N ILE A 13 -1.00 -0.52 -2.65
CA ILE A 13 -1.26 -1.85 -3.23
C ILE A 13 -2.75 -2.05 -3.51
N ASP A 14 -3.57 -2.14 -2.45
CA ASP A 14 -4.97 -2.56 -2.57
C ASP A 14 -5.84 -1.43 -3.14
N GLY A 15 -6.42 -1.66 -4.31
CA GLY A 15 -7.15 -0.63 -5.06
C GLY A 15 -6.27 0.24 -5.95
N THR A 16 -4.96 0.21 -5.79
CA THR A 16 -3.97 0.97 -6.57
C THR A 16 -3.22 0.10 -7.57
N LEU A 17 -2.38 -0.83 -7.12
CA LEU A 17 -1.68 -1.77 -7.99
C LEU A 17 -2.55 -2.98 -8.37
N LEU A 18 -3.33 -3.47 -7.43
CA LEU A 18 -4.12 -4.70 -7.57
C LEU A 18 -5.37 -4.69 -6.67
N ARG A 19 -6.25 -5.68 -6.88
CA ARG A 19 -7.33 -6.06 -5.94
C ARG A 19 -7.30 -7.56 -5.68
N THR A 20 -7.72 -7.95 -4.48
CA THR A 20 -7.78 -9.35 -4.03
C THR A 20 -9.21 -9.82 -3.75
N GLU A 21 -10.22 -9.07 -4.19
CA GLU A 21 -11.66 -9.38 -4.09
C GLU A 21 -12.08 -9.82 -2.66
N GLY A 22 -11.55 -9.13 -1.63
CA GLY A 22 -11.87 -9.40 -0.22
C GLY A 22 -11.07 -10.54 0.43
N VAL A 23 -10.23 -11.25 -0.31
CA VAL A 23 -9.44 -12.38 0.23
C VAL A 23 -8.55 -11.96 1.39
N GLY A 24 -7.96 -10.74 1.34
CA GLY A 24 -7.13 -10.21 2.42
C GLY A 24 -7.92 -10.07 3.74
N VAL A 25 -9.09 -9.47 3.68
CA VAL A 25 -10.00 -9.32 4.83
C VAL A 25 -10.43 -10.68 5.38
N ALA A 26 -10.85 -11.59 4.51
CA ALA A 26 -11.26 -12.93 4.91
C ALA A 26 -10.10 -13.72 5.56
N ALA A 27 -8.88 -13.59 5.05
CA ALA A 27 -7.70 -14.22 5.64
C ALA A 27 -7.38 -13.63 7.03
N MET A 28 -7.52 -12.32 7.20
CA MET A 28 -7.31 -11.64 8.49
C MET A 28 -8.34 -12.12 9.53
N LEU A 29 -9.61 -12.23 9.18
CA LEU A 29 -10.65 -12.77 10.08
C LEU A 29 -10.38 -14.23 10.46
N ARG A 30 -9.96 -15.08 9.52
CA ARG A 30 -9.53 -16.45 9.83
C ARG A 30 -8.32 -16.50 10.76
N ALA A 31 -7.39 -15.56 10.61
CA ALA A 31 -6.25 -15.47 11.51
C ALA A 31 -6.68 -15.16 12.95
N PHE A 32 -7.63 -14.25 13.16
CA PHE A 32 -8.21 -14.01 14.48
C PHE A 32 -8.87 -15.26 15.07
N SER A 33 -9.70 -15.95 14.26
CA SER A 33 -10.36 -17.19 14.69
C SER A 33 -9.35 -18.30 15.04
N ARG A 34 -8.28 -18.44 14.28
CA ARG A 34 -7.22 -19.43 14.58
C ARG A 34 -6.46 -19.10 15.86
N LEU A 35 -6.21 -17.81 16.11
CA LEU A 35 -5.43 -17.37 17.27
C LEU A 35 -6.25 -17.43 18.57
N HIS A 36 -7.55 -17.10 18.53
CA HIS A 36 -8.37 -16.89 19.71
C HIS A 36 -9.64 -17.76 19.78
N GLY A 37 -9.83 -18.69 18.85
CA GLY A 37 -11.07 -19.44 18.68
C GLY A 37 -12.18 -18.61 18.03
N GLU A 38 -13.31 -19.27 17.74
CA GLU A 38 -14.45 -18.62 17.10
C GLU A 38 -15.16 -17.66 18.06
N ARG A 39 -15.08 -16.35 17.80
CA ARG A 39 -15.65 -15.28 18.64
C ARG A 39 -16.51 -14.30 17.85
N GLY A 40 -16.85 -14.62 16.60
CA GLY A 40 -17.61 -13.73 15.72
C GLY A 40 -16.84 -12.47 15.32
N PHE A 41 -15.55 -12.60 15.03
CA PHE A 41 -14.73 -11.49 14.54
C PHE A 41 -15.32 -10.92 13.25
N SER A 42 -15.47 -9.59 13.20
CA SER A 42 -16.05 -8.88 12.06
C SER A 42 -15.46 -7.48 11.93
N PHE A 43 -15.30 -7.03 10.70
CA PHE A 43 -14.99 -5.64 10.38
C PHE A 43 -16.24 -4.85 9.96
N GLU A 44 -17.44 -5.32 10.29
CA GLU A 44 -18.67 -4.57 10.04
C GLU A 44 -18.60 -3.18 10.70
N GLY A 45 -18.91 -2.13 9.94
CA GLY A 45 -18.80 -0.74 10.40
C GLY A 45 -17.38 -0.21 10.58
N VAL A 46 -16.36 -0.96 10.16
CA VAL A 46 -14.95 -0.53 10.18
C VAL A 46 -14.52 -0.10 8.78
N GLU A 47 -14.00 1.11 8.64
CA GLU A 47 -13.34 1.54 7.41
C GLU A 47 -11.99 0.82 7.28
N ILE A 48 -11.90 -0.06 6.26
CA ILE A 48 -10.70 -0.87 6.00
C ILE A 48 -9.82 -0.22 4.93
N ALA A 49 -10.45 0.49 3.96
CA ALA A 49 -9.72 1.11 2.86
C ALA A 49 -8.71 2.14 3.38
N GLY A 50 -7.45 1.97 3.02
CA GLY A 50 -6.35 2.82 3.49
C GLY A 50 -5.92 2.63 4.95
N ALA A 51 -6.54 1.70 5.70
CA ALA A 51 -6.15 1.40 7.06
C ALA A 51 -4.82 0.64 7.13
N LEU A 52 -4.14 0.74 8.27
CA LEU A 52 -2.95 -0.07 8.55
C LEU A 52 -3.37 -1.41 9.16
N ASP A 53 -2.81 -2.52 8.68
CA ASP A 53 -3.08 -3.86 9.20
C ASP A 53 -2.84 -3.94 10.73
N GLY A 54 -1.79 -3.26 11.24
CA GLY A 54 -1.51 -3.19 12.68
C GLY A 54 -2.60 -2.47 13.50
N LEU A 55 -3.24 -1.44 12.93
CA LEU A 55 -4.36 -0.76 13.58
C LEU A 55 -5.64 -1.60 13.52
N LEU A 56 -5.88 -2.31 12.42
CA LEU A 56 -7.00 -3.25 12.31
C LEU A 56 -6.87 -4.37 13.34
N PHE A 57 -5.66 -4.91 13.53
CA PHE A 57 -5.35 -5.87 14.59
C PHE A 57 -5.66 -5.30 15.97
N ALA A 58 -5.06 -4.17 16.34
CA ALA A 58 -5.23 -3.55 17.67
C ALA A 58 -6.70 -3.22 17.95
N ARG A 59 -7.44 -2.72 16.96
CA ARG A 59 -8.86 -2.43 17.08
C ARG A 59 -9.69 -3.69 17.34
N MET A 60 -9.43 -4.77 16.61
CA MET A 60 -10.12 -6.04 16.78
C MET A 60 -9.86 -6.64 18.17
N MET A 61 -8.61 -6.61 18.63
CA MET A 61 -8.24 -7.09 19.96
C MET A 61 -8.96 -6.28 21.05
N ALA A 62 -8.96 -4.95 20.96
CA ALA A 62 -9.65 -4.07 21.91
C ALA A 62 -11.18 -4.32 21.91
N GLN A 63 -11.79 -4.49 20.75
CA GLN A 63 -13.23 -4.75 20.60
C GLN A 63 -13.66 -6.06 21.28
N HIS A 64 -12.79 -7.06 21.33
CA HIS A 64 -13.05 -8.35 21.97
C HIS A 64 -12.43 -8.50 23.36
N GLY A 65 -11.84 -7.44 23.95
CA GLY A 65 -11.19 -7.48 25.25
C GLY A 65 -10.00 -8.45 25.32
N LEU A 66 -9.28 -8.60 24.21
CA LEU A 66 -8.14 -9.52 24.08
C LEU A 66 -6.81 -8.76 24.21
N PRO A 67 -5.73 -9.41 24.69
CA PRO A 67 -4.42 -8.79 24.80
C PRO A 67 -3.83 -8.53 23.41
N ALA A 68 -3.27 -7.33 23.21
CA ALA A 68 -2.61 -6.89 21.98
C ALA A 68 -1.11 -6.62 22.21
N ASP A 69 -0.47 -7.48 23.02
CA ASP A 69 0.98 -7.40 23.25
C ASP A 69 1.78 -7.80 22.01
N GLU A 70 3.08 -7.53 22.05
CA GLU A 70 3.99 -7.75 20.92
C GLU A 70 4.06 -9.23 20.48
N ALA A 71 4.03 -10.17 21.43
CA ALA A 71 4.08 -11.60 21.16
C ALA A 71 2.80 -12.06 20.43
N THR A 72 1.63 -11.66 20.91
CA THR A 72 0.33 -11.93 20.29
C THR A 72 0.25 -11.31 18.90
N HIS A 73 0.75 -10.09 18.74
CA HIS A 73 0.79 -9.42 17.42
C HIS A 73 1.71 -10.14 16.43
N ALA A 74 2.91 -10.55 16.87
CA ALA A 74 3.85 -11.29 16.01
C ALA A 74 3.29 -12.66 15.60
N GLU A 75 2.59 -13.36 16.49
CA GLU A 75 1.92 -14.61 16.17
C GLU A 75 0.77 -14.41 15.17
N PHE A 76 -0.06 -13.39 15.40
CA PHE A 76 -1.12 -13.00 14.46
C PHE A 76 -0.57 -12.74 13.06
N GLN A 77 0.51 -11.98 12.92
CA GLN A 77 1.12 -11.68 11.62
C GLN A 77 1.53 -12.97 10.86
N LYS A 78 2.09 -13.94 11.57
CA LYS A 78 2.46 -15.25 10.98
C LYS A 78 1.23 -16.02 10.51
N ILE A 79 0.20 -16.12 11.37
CA ILE A 79 -1.04 -16.82 11.03
C ILE A 79 -1.75 -16.12 9.87
N TYR A 80 -1.80 -14.79 9.87
CA TYR A 80 -2.42 -14.03 8.78
C TYR A 80 -1.68 -14.23 7.46
N ALA A 81 -0.35 -14.22 7.48
CA ALA A 81 0.45 -14.50 6.28
C ALA A 81 0.18 -15.92 5.73
N ASP A 82 0.08 -16.93 6.60
CA ASP A 82 -0.26 -18.30 6.24
C ASP A 82 -1.66 -18.41 5.63
N GLU A 83 -2.67 -17.77 6.26
CA GLU A 83 -4.05 -17.78 5.76
C GLU A 83 -4.16 -17.08 4.41
N LEU A 84 -3.45 -15.96 4.27
CA LEU A 84 -3.42 -15.23 3.01
C LEU A 84 -2.74 -16.05 1.91
N ALA A 85 -1.59 -16.68 2.20
CA ALA A 85 -0.86 -17.51 1.24
C ALA A 85 -1.68 -18.69 0.72
N ARG A 86 -2.51 -19.31 1.59
CA ARG A 86 -3.41 -20.41 1.18
C ARG A 86 -4.56 -19.93 0.28
N ALA A 87 -5.07 -18.72 0.53
CA ALA A 87 -6.25 -18.20 -0.15
C ALA A 87 -5.93 -17.38 -1.40
N LEU A 88 -4.74 -16.79 -1.47
CA LEU A 88 -4.35 -15.88 -2.53
C LEU A 88 -3.81 -16.66 -3.73
N THR A 89 -4.59 -16.67 -4.80
CA THR A 89 -4.23 -17.33 -6.07
C THR A 89 -4.28 -16.32 -7.21
N PRO A 90 -3.62 -16.57 -8.36
CA PRO A 90 -3.71 -15.68 -9.52
C PRO A 90 -5.15 -15.43 -10.02
N SER A 91 -6.08 -16.33 -9.75
CA SER A 91 -7.49 -16.22 -10.19
C SER A 91 -8.29 -15.21 -9.35
N VAL A 92 -7.88 -14.93 -8.11
CA VAL A 92 -8.55 -13.95 -7.22
C VAL A 92 -7.82 -12.61 -7.16
N VAL A 93 -6.68 -12.50 -7.83
CA VAL A 93 -5.91 -11.25 -7.89
C VAL A 93 -6.11 -10.61 -9.24
N ARG A 94 -6.53 -9.35 -9.24
CA ARG A 94 -6.69 -8.55 -10.45
C ARG A 94 -5.78 -7.32 -10.40
N ARG A 95 -4.86 -7.21 -11.36
CA ARG A 95 -4.05 -5.98 -11.55
C ARG A 95 -4.95 -4.83 -11.99
N MET A 96 -4.67 -3.63 -11.49
CA MET A 96 -5.36 -2.45 -11.96
C MET A 96 -4.83 -1.99 -13.32
N PRO A 97 -5.69 -1.37 -14.16
CA PRO A 97 -5.31 -0.98 -15.52
C PRO A 97 -4.11 -0.04 -15.54
N GLY A 98 -3.11 -0.34 -16.38
CA GLY A 98 -1.93 0.48 -16.64
C GLY A 98 -0.81 0.37 -15.59
N THR A 99 -1.00 -0.38 -14.52
CA THR A 99 -0.03 -0.41 -13.40
C THR A 99 1.28 -1.08 -13.75
N VAL A 100 1.25 -2.21 -14.46
CA VAL A 100 2.47 -2.94 -14.88
C VAL A 100 3.28 -2.10 -15.84
N GLU A 101 2.61 -1.53 -16.84
CA GLU A 101 3.20 -0.69 -17.87
C GLU A 101 3.81 0.57 -17.27
N LEU A 102 3.11 1.22 -16.32
CA LEU A 102 3.60 2.44 -15.67
C LEU A 102 4.82 2.14 -14.78
N VAL A 103 4.78 1.08 -13.97
CA VAL A 103 5.93 0.67 -13.14
C VAL A 103 7.16 0.42 -14.01
N GLY A 104 7.01 -0.32 -15.11
CA GLY A 104 8.08 -0.55 -16.07
C GLY A 104 8.63 0.75 -16.67
N ALA A 105 7.74 1.59 -17.22
CA ALA A 105 8.14 2.84 -17.88
C ALA A 105 8.80 3.86 -16.93
N LEU A 106 8.40 3.92 -15.67
CA LEU A 106 9.04 4.77 -14.66
C LEU A 106 10.46 4.30 -14.35
N ARG A 107 10.66 2.99 -14.21
CA ARG A 107 11.99 2.39 -13.97
C ARG A 107 12.90 2.55 -15.17
N ASP A 108 12.39 2.34 -16.38
CA ASP A 108 13.15 2.53 -17.64
C ASP A 108 13.57 4.01 -17.81
N ALA A 109 12.79 4.94 -17.28
CA ALA A 109 13.12 6.35 -17.22
C ALA A 109 14.05 6.73 -16.05
N GLY A 110 14.52 5.75 -15.27
CA GLY A 110 15.44 5.96 -14.15
C GLY A 110 14.78 6.48 -12.87
N ALA A 111 13.44 6.45 -12.74
CA ALA A 111 12.79 6.78 -11.48
C ALA A 111 12.99 5.68 -10.45
N ALA A 112 13.15 6.06 -9.19
CA ALA A 112 13.09 5.13 -8.06
C ALA A 112 11.63 4.76 -7.79
N VAL A 113 11.35 3.46 -7.62
CA VAL A 113 9.99 2.95 -7.36
C VAL A 113 9.99 2.13 -6.08
N GLY A 114 9.00 2.35 -5.21
CA GLY A 114 8.83 1.65 -3.96
C GLY A 114 7.37 1.49 -3.57
N LEU A 115 7.12 0.91 -2.40
CA LEU A 115 5.78 0.71 -1.85
C LEU A 115 5.52 1.65 -0.67
N LEU A 116 4.26 2.07 -0.51
CA LEU A 116 3.75 2.74 0.67
C LEU A 116 2.34 2.23 0.94
N THR A 117 2.20 1.29 1.87
CA THR A 117 0.95 0.55 2.03
C THR A 117 0.61 0.26 3.48
N GLY A 118 -0.69 0.15 3.77
CA GLY A 118 -1.17 -0.29 5.08
C GLY A 118 -0.97 -1.77 5.38
N ASN A 119 -0.59 -2.56 4.39
CA ASN A 119 -0.31 -3.99 4.58
C ASN A 119 0.97 -4.22 5.41
N TYR A 120 1.03 -5.31 6.17
CA TYR A 120 2.33 -5.80 6.67
C TYR A 120 3.26 -6.12 5.49
N GLU A 121 4.56 -5.96 5.69
CA GLU A 121 5.57 -6.13 4.63
C GLU A 121 5.48 -7.50 3.94
N HIS A 122 5.37 -8.58 4.72
CA HIS A 122 5.29 -9.93 4.19
C HIS A 122 4.04 -10.14 3.32
N THR A 123 2.87 -9.68 3.78
CA THR A 123 1.60 -9.80 3.02
C THR A 123 1.56 -8.88 1.80
N ALA A 124 2.16 -7.71 1.87
CA ALA A 124 2.37 -6.81 0.73
C ALA A 124 3.17 -7.51 -0.37
N HIS A 125 4.32 -8.08 -0.02
CA HIS A 125 5.17 -8.80 -0.97
C HIS A 125 4.49 -10.04 -1.54
N LEU A 126 3.69 -10.77 -0.76
CA LEU A 126 2.91 -11.89 -1.25
C LEU A 126 1.90 -11.46 -2.31
N LYS A 127 1.14 -10.39 -2.03
CA LYS A 127 0.14 -9.84 -2.96
C LYS A 127 0.76 -9.44 -4.30
N ILE A 128 1.83 -8.65 -4.29
CA ILE A 128 2.49 -8.19 -5.53
C ILE A 128 3.08 -9.37 -6.32
N THR A 129 3.64 -10.39 -5.64
CA THR A 129 4.20 -11.58 -6.28
C THR A 129 3.10 -12.39 -6.98
N VAL A 130 1.99 -12.67 -6.29
CA VAL A 130 0.86 -13.41 -6.87
C VAL A 130 0.21 -12.63 -8.02
N ALA A 131 0.22 -11.30 -7.96
CA ALA A 131 -0.22 -10.44 -9.06
C ALA A 131 0.74 -10.47 -10.26
N GLY A 132 1.91 -11.10 -10.15
CA GLY A 132 2.90 -11.20 -11.22
C GLY A 132 3.78 -9.96 -11.39
N PHE A 133 3.88 -9.11 -10.38
CA PHE A 133 4.92 -8.08 -10.34
C PHE A 133 6.26 -8.69 -9.91
N ASP A 134 7.33 -8.23 -10.51
CA ASP A 134 8.67 -8.53 -10.02
C ASP A 134 8.95 -7.71 -8.75
N ARG A 135 9.21 -8.40 -7.63
CA ARG A 135 9.53 -7.76 -6.35
C ARG A 135 10.76 -6.85 -6.41
N THR A 136 11.70 -7.14 -7.30
CA THR A 136 12.89 -6.30 -7.50
C THR A 136 12.56 -4.92 -8.04
N HIS A 137 11.32 -4.71 -8.52
CA HIS A 137 10.81 -3.41 -8.91
C HIS A 137 10.53 -2.49 -7.71
N PHE A 138 10.35 -3.07 -6.51
CA PHE A 138 10.01 -2.35 -5.28
C PHE A 138 11.04 -2.70 -4.16
N PRO A 139 12.30 -2.26 -4.31
CA PRO A 139 13.38 -2.67 -3.40
C PRO A 139 13.32 -2.05 -2.01
N PHE A 140 12.43 -1.09 -1.80
CA PHE A 140 12.16 -0.43 -0.53
C PHE A 140 10.68 -0.06 -0.42
N GLY A 141 10.25 0.24 0.80
CA GLY A 141 8.88 0.69 1.07
C GLY A 141 8.64 0.95 2.54
N ALA A 142 7.41 1.41 2.85
CA ALA A 142 6.91 1.48 4.21
C ALA A 142 5.57 0.73 4.30
N PHE A 143 5.36 0.08 5.43
CA PHE A 143 4.34 -0.95 5.61
C PHE A 143 3.53 -0.72 6.89
N GLY A 144 2.42 -1.40 7.03
CA GLY A 144 1.45 -1.20 8.10
C GLY A 144 1.92 -1.44 9.54
N ALA A 145 3.14 -1.95 9.74
CA ALA A 145 3.77 -2.07 11.05
C ALA A 145 4.80 -0.95 11.35
N ASP A 146 5.10 -0.10 10.38
CA ASP A 146 6.19 0.88 10.47
C ASP A 146 5.79 2.17 11.19
N GLY A 147 4.56 2.30 11.67
CA GLY A 147 4.15 3.48 12.41
C GLY A 147 2.71 3.46 12.90
N PRO A 148 2.35 4.39 13.79
CA PRO A 148 1.02 4.46 14.40
C PRO A 148 -0.06 5.05 13.47
N SER A 149 0.30 5.58 12.31
CA SER A 149 -0.65 6.08 11.32
C SER A 149 -0.02 6.10 9.93
N ARG A 150 -0.87 6.22 8.88
CA ARG A 150 -0.38 6.26 7.50
C ARG A 150 0.56 7.44 7.23
N ARG A 151 0.40 8.58 7.89
CA ARG A 151 1.34 9.71 7.80
C ARG A 151 2.77 9.35 8.22
N HIS A 152 2.95 8.41 9.15
CA HIS A 152 4.27 7.97 9.59
C HIS A 152 4.98 7.09 8.55
N LEU A 153 4.26 6.53 7.59
CA LEU A 153 4.86 5.69 6.56
C LEU A 153 5.69 6.49 5.56
N THR A 154 5.30 7.73 5.24
CA THR A 154 6.02 8.54 4.25
C THR A 154 7.48 8.81 4.67
N PRO A 155 7.80 9.33 5.87
CA PRO A 155 9.19 9.53 6.28
C PRO A 155 9.98 8.22 6.34
N VAL A 156 9.38 7.11 6.77
CA VAL A 156 10.03 5.78 6.76
C VAL A 156 10.37 5.34 5.34
N ALA A 157 9.45 5.50 4.39
CA ALA A 157 9.71 5.17 2.99
C ALA A 157 10.83 6.03 2.39
N LEU A 158 10.86 7.33 2.70
CA LEU A 158 11.91 8.26 2.25
C LEU A 158 13.27 7.89 2.83
N GLU A 159 13.35 7.55 4.11
CA GLU A 159 14.58 7.11 4.78
C GLU A 159 15.12 5.82 4.14
N ARG A 160 14.25 4.82 3.95
CA ARG A 160 14.64 3.54 3.32
C ARG A 160 15.06 3.72 1.86
N ALA A 161 14.37 4.59 1.10
CA ALA A 161 14.77 4.94 -0.25
C ALA A 161 16.14 5.62 -0.27
N ALA A 162 16.38 6.56 0.66
CA ALA A 162 17.65 7.25 0.78
C ALA A 162 18.80 6.30 1.15
N ALA A 163 18.56 5.39 2.09
CA ALA A 163 19.54 4.36 2.48
C ALA A 163 19.87 3.42 1.31
N TYR A 164 18.86 2.99 0.55
CA TYR A 164 19.03 2.09 -0.60
C TYR A 164 19.79 2.74 -1.77
N LEU A 165 19.54 4.04 -2.02
CA LEU A 165 20.10 4.76 -3.18
C LEU A 165 21.31 5.64 -2.84
N GLY A 166 21.65 5.74 -1.56
CA GLY A 166 22.78 6.56 -1.09
C GLY A 166 22.53 8.07 -1.13
N ARG A 167 21.27 8.51 -1.21
CA ARG A 167 20.90 9.93 -1.28
C ARG A 167 19.46 10.20 -0.86
N ALA A 168 19.20 11.38 -0.31
CA ALA A 168 17.86 11.87 0.00
C ALA A 168 17.12 12.37 -1.25
N PHE A 169 15.79 12.40 -1.16
CA PHE A 169 14.90 12.96 -2.16
C PHE A 169 14.28 14.27 -1.66
N ASP A 170 14.19 15.25 -2.56
CA ASP A 170 13.33 16.40 -2.35
C ASP A 170 11.86 15.94 -2.34
N PRO A 171 11.07 16.22 -1.29
CA PRO A 171 9.66 15.84 -1.25
C PRO A 171 8.85 16.29 -2.49
N ALA A 172 9.17 17.43 -3.09
CA ALA A 172 8.54 17.90 -4.31
C ALA A 172 8.80 17.00 -5.55
N ARG A 173 9.80 16.11 -5.46
CA ARG A 173 10.13 15.08 -6.45
C ARG A 173 9.65 13.69 -6.08
N VAL A 174 8.88 13.58 -4.99
CA VAL A 174 8.27 12.33 -4.53
C VAL A 174 6.79 12.35 -4.92
N THR A 175 6.34 11.31 -5.61
CA THR A 175 4.93 11.10 -5.92
C THR A 175 4.41 9.89 -5.16
N ILE A 176 3.34 10.05 -4.38
CA ILE A 176 2.61 8.96 -3.75
C ILE A 176 1.35 8.72 -4.58
N ILE A 177 1.15 7.46 -4.99
CA ILE A 177 0.02 7.03 -5.80
C ILE A 177 -0.86 6.11 -4.96
N GLY A 178 -2.14 6.47 -4.79
CA GLY A 178 -3.09 5.70 -4.01
C GLY A 178 -4.54 5.97 -4.38
N ASP A 179 -5.45 5.15 -3.87
CA ASP A 179 -6.88 5.17 -4.20
C ASP A 179 -7.76 5.73 -3.08
N THR A 180 -7.15 6.16 -1.96
CA THR A 180 -7.88 6.66 -0.80
C THR A 180 -7.47 8.08 -0.38
N PRO A 181 -8.34 8.83 0.33
CA PRO A 181 -7.98 10.09 0.98
C PRO A 181 -6.79 9.97 1.94
N HIS A 182 -6.56 8.79 2.52
CA HIS A 182 -5.41 8.53 3.40
C HIS A 182 -4.07 8.57 2.66
N ASP A 183 -4.04 8.15 1.38
CA ASP A 183 -2.85 8.26 0.52
C ASP A 183 -2.54 9.71 0.20
N ILE A 184 -3.58 10.47 -0.13
CA ILE A 184 -3.47 11.89 -0.43
C ILE A 184 -2.98 12.66 0.81
N ASP A 185 -3.60 12.40 1.97
CA ASP A 185 -3.22 13.03 3.23
C ASP A 185 -1.77 12.73 3.63
N CYS A 186 -1.32 11.48 3.48
CA CYS A 186 0.05 11.13 3.84
C CYS A 186 1.09 11.74 2.88
N ALA A 187 0.76 11.95 1.61
CA ALA A 187 1.60 12.68 0.67
C ALA A 187 1.70 14.16 1.05
N LYS A 188 0.53 14.80 1.20
CA LYS A 188 0.44 16.25 1.46
C LYS A 188 1.04 16.65 2.80
N ALA A 189 0.91 15.81 3.84
CA ALA A 189 1.51 16.05 5.15
C ALA A 189 3.04 16.18 5.12
N HIS A 190 3.69 15.67 4.08
CA HIS A 190 5.15 15.66 3.93
C HIS A 190 5.65 16.44 2.69
N GLY A 191 4.79 17.25 2.08
CA GLY A 191 5.15 18.06 0.91
C GLY A 191 5.38 17.25 -0.37
N CYS A 192 4.93 15.98 -0.39
CA CYS A 192 5.00 15.12 -1.57
C CYS A 192 3.84 15.42 -2.52
N ARG A 193 4.00 15.03 -3.77
CA ARG A 193 2.93 15.04 -4.78
C ARG A 193 2.00 13.85 -4.57
N ALA A 194 0.71 14.09 -4.70
CA ALA A 194 -0.33 13.08 -4.53
C ALA A 194 -1.05 12.82 -5.86
N LEU A 195 -0.98 11.57 -6.36
CA LEU A 195 -1.75 11.09 -7.51
C LEU A 195 -2.85 10.14 -7.03
N GLY A 196 -4.09 10.58 -7.11
CA GLY A 196 -5.25 9.76 -6.78
C GLY A 196 -5.67 8.87 -7.95
N VAL A 197 -6.02 7.61 -7.69
CA VAL A 197 -6.56 6.68 -8.69
C VAL A 197 -7.95 6.18 -8.30
N GLY A 198 -8.94 6.36 -9.18
CA GLY A 198 -10.34 5.98 -8.95
C GLY A 198 -10.60 4.47 -9.10
N THR A 199 -9.58 3.65 -8.92
CA THR A 199 -9.68 2.19 -8.97
C THR A 199 -10.05 1.55 -7.62
N GLY A 200 -10.09 2.33 -6.55
CA GLY A 200 -10.58 1.95 -5.23
C GLY A 200 -12.05 2.34 -4.97
N PRO A 201 -12.41 2.56 -3.69
CA PRO A 201 -13.78 2.94 -3.32
C PRO A 201 -14.10 4.42 -3.53
N TYR A 202 -13.11 5.25 -3.84
CA TYR A 202 -13.27 6.70 -3.99
C TYR A 202 -13.15 7.11 -5.46
N SER A 203 -14.04 8.04 -5.90
CA SER A 203 -13.95 8.60 -7.25
C SER A 203 -12.81 9.62 -7.37
N PRO A 204 -12.31 9.90 -8.60
CA PRO A 204 -11.30 10.94 -8.81
C PRO A 204 -11.69 12.30 -8.23
N GLU A 205 -12.96 12.69 -8.31
CA GLU A 205 -13.46 13.95 -7.76
C GLU A 205 -13.32 14.01 -6.23
N ARG A 206 -13.56 12.87 -5.55
CA ARG A 206 -13.40 12.76 -4.10
C ARG A 206 -11.93 12.83 -3.70
N LEU A 207 -11.03 12.25 -4.50
CA LEU A 207 -9.59 12.31 -4.27
C LEU A 207 -9.04 13.71 -4.53
N LEU A 208 -9.53 14.43 -5.56
CA LEU A 208 -9.22 15.86 -5.78
C LEU A 208 -9.72 16.71 -4.60
N ALA A 209 -10.94 16.47 -4.13
CA ALA A 209 -11.49 17.19 -2.97
C ALA A 209 -10.70 16.90 -1.67
N ALA A 210 -10.01 15.74 -1.58
CA ALA A 210 -9.08 15.43 -0.49
C ALA A 210 -7.70 16.09 -0.64
N GLY A 211 -7.43 16.80 -1.75
CA GLY A 211 -6.19 17.55 -1.99
C GLY A 211 -5.18 16.86 -2.91
N ALA A 212 -5.58 15.85 -3.70
CA ALA A 212 -4.71 15.26 -4.72
C ALA A 212 -4.29 16.33 -5.74
N ASP A 213 -3.01 16.31 -6.16
CA ASP A 213 -2.51 17.20 -7.21
C ASP A 213 -3.00 16.78 -8.60
N LEU A 214 -3.27 15.49 -8.77
CA LEU A 214 -3.94 14.91 -9.92
C LEU A 214 -4.78 13.72 -9.44
N ALA A 215 -5.95 13.52 -10.05
CA ALA A 215 -6.70 12.29 -9.86
C ALA A 215 -7.26 11.80 -11.21
N VAL A 216 -7.16 10.49 -11.42
CA VAL A 216 -7.52 9.82 -12.69
C VAL A 216 -8.37 8.58 -12.41
N ALA A 217 -9.14 8.14 -13.41
CA ALA A 217 -9.94 6.91 -13.26
C ALA A 217 -9.06 5.65 -13.08
N ASN A 218 -7.91 5.60 -13.76
CA ASN A 218 -6.92 4.53 -13.69
C ASN A 218 -5.59 5.00 -14.32
N LEU A 219 -4.57 4.14 -14.35
CA LEU A 219 -3.23 4.46 -14.82
C LEU A 219 -2.97 4.04 -16.29
N ALA A 220 -4.00 3.77 -17.08
CA ALA A 220 -3.86 3.25 -18.44
C ALA A 220 -3.36 4.31 -19.46
N ASP A 221 -3.52 5.61 -19.20
CA ASP A 221 -2.88 6.66 -19.99
C ASP A 221 -1.39 6.78 -19.66
N LEU A 222 -0.61 5.82 -20.13
CA LEU A 222 0.81 5.74 -19.83
C LEU A 222 1.61 6.99 -20.21
N PRO A 223 1.44 7.62 -21.40
CA PRO A 223 2.17 8.85 -21.73
C PRO A 223 1.83 10.01 -20.80
N GLY A 224 0.54 10.22 -20.50
CA GLY A 224 0.07 11.26 -19.60
C GLY A 224 0.60 11.08 -18.18
N MET A 225 0.50 9.86 -17.64
CA MET A 225 0.96 9.53 -16.28
C MET A 225 2.48 9.70 -16.16
N ARG A 226 3.24 9.13 -17.09
CA ARG A 226 4.71 9.28 -17.12
C ARG A 226 5.13 10.74 -17.23
N GLY A 227 4.52 11.51 -18.13
CA GLY A 227 4.81 12.93 -18.31
C GLY A 227 4.54 13.73 -17.04
N TRP A 228 3.41 13.51 -16.38
CA TRP A 228 3.07 14.22 -15.15
C TRP A 228 3.99 13.85 -13.99
N ILE A 229 4.36 12.57 -13.83
CA ILE A 229 5.20 12.11 -12.71
C ILE A 229 6.64 12.60 -12.86
N LEU A 230 7.21 12.56 -14.06
CA LEU A 230 8.63 12.83 -14.31
C LEU A 230 8.93 14.30 -14.62
N GLY A 231 7.95 15.08 -15.09
CA GLY A 231 8.05 16.52 -15.36
C GLY A 231 8.12 17.33 -14.09
#